data_9cd50450feebed7e902beb948153f77f
#
_entry.id   9cd50450feebed7e902beb948153f77f
#
_cell.length_a   1.000
_cell.length_b   1.000
_cell.length_c   1.000
_cell.angle_alpha   90.00
_cell.angle_beta   90.00
_cell.angle_gamma   90.00
#
_symmetry.space_group_name_H-M   'P 1'
#
loop_
_entity.id
_entity.type
_entity.pdbx_description
1 polymer ?
#
loop_
_entity_poly.entity_id
_entity_poly.type
_entity_poly.pdbx_seq_one_letter_code
_entity_poly.pdbx_strand_id
1 'polypeptide(L)'
;ADWYTKEYNDTEWQEGAGAFGSVDMPHVKTEWNQGDIWIRRKFSIEDKNISKKRLYLVYSHDDVFELYLNGQMLVSTGYKWRNYVVQPLEAEQVKSLTAENNLIAAHCHNTKGGAYVDFGLFTDDEMESFFGTEAEQIKVSVLPTQTYYSFYCGPVQLDLKFTSPLVLNDLDLLSSPVNYISYEVRSLDKRAHDVQIYFSATPRWAVNSLDQEVSVDCLLYTSDAAD
;
A
#
# COMPACT_ATOMS: atom_id res chain seq x y z
N ALA A 1 -31.13 5.58 2.38
CA ALA A 1 -31.31 4.13 2.56
C ALA A 1 -29.95 3.55 2.96
N ASP A 2 -29.91 2.63 3.93
CA ASP A 2 -28.68 2.08 4.49
C ASP A 2 -28.12 0.96 3.60
N TRP A 3 -28.00 1.26 2.31
CA TRP A 3 -27.56 0.33 1.27
C TRP A 3 -26.18 -0.29 1.53
N TYR A 4 -25.35 0.35 2.35
CA TYR A 4 -24.00 -0.11 2.73
C TYR A 4 -23.99 -1.05 3.95
N THR A 5 -25.17 -1.41 4.51
CA THR A 5 -25.30 -2.30 5.66
C THR A 5 -25.60 -3.75 5.23
N LYS A 6 -25.31 -4.72 6.09
CA LYS A 6 -25.51 -6.14 5.82
C LYS A 6 -27.01 -6.52 5.70
N GLU A 7 -27.86 -5.78 6.39
CA GLU A 7 -29.30 -6.01 6.49
C GLU A 7 -30.08 -5.52 5.25
N TYR A 8 -29.43 -4.71 4.42
CA TYR A 8 -30.08 -4.21 3.21
C TYR A 8 -30.40 -5.35 2.22
N ASN A 9 -31.60 -5.34 1.69
CA ASN A 9 -32.05 -6.32 0.69
C ASN A 9 -31.61 -5.90 -0.71
N ASP A 10 -30.64 -6.62 -1.27
CA ASP A 10 -30.07 -6.41 -2.60
C ASP A 10 -30.47 -7.49 -3.62
N THR A 11 -31.55 -8.27 -3.35
CA THR A 11 -31.97 -9.38 -4.21
C THR A 11 -32.42 -8.98 -5.60
N GLU A 12 -32.84 -7.73 -5.79
CA GLU A 12 -33.26 -7.21 -7.11
C GLU A 12 -32.12 -6.48 -7.86
N TRP A 13 -30.93 -6.44 -7.27
CA TRP A 13 -29.78 -5.82 -7.92
C TRP A 13 -29.23 -6.71 -9.02
N GLN A 14 -28.68 -6.07 -10.06
CA GLN A 14 -28.00 -6.80 -11.13
C GLN A 14 -26.62 -7.26 -10.67
N GLU A 15 -26.21 -8.43 -11.15
CA GLU A 15 -24.86 -8.92 -10.93
C GLU A 15 -23.94 -8.52 -12.09
N GLY A 16 -22.70 -8.11 -11.75
CA GLY A 16 -21.70 -7.76 -12.74
C GLY A 16 -20.28 -8.00 -12.22
N ALA A 17 -19.36 -8.27 -13.13
CA ALA A 17 -17.95 -8.42 -12.81
C ALA A 17 -17.25 -7.04 -12.76
N GLY A 18 -16.44 -6.79 -11.73
CA GLY A 18 -15.55 -5.61 -11.68
C GLY A 18 -14.35 -5.76 -12.64
N ALA A 19 -13.71 -4.69 -13.10
CA ALA A 19 -14.08 -3.29 -12.87
C ALA A 19 -15.35 -2.88 -13.63
N PHE A 20 -15.99 -1.82 -13.15
CA PHE A 20 -17.15 -1.20 -13.78
C PHE A 20 -16.73 0.14 -14.39
N GLY A 21 -17.23 0.49 -15.57
CA GLY A 21 -16.87 1.76 -16.20
C GLY A 21 -17.19 1.83 -17.68
N SER A 22 -16.62 2.82 -18.35
CA SER A 22 -16.71 2.99 -19.81
C SER A 22 -15.93 1.89 -20.51
N VAL A 23 -16.45 1.39 -21.63
CA VAL A 23 -15.88 0.22 -22.36
C VAL A 23 -14.46 0.43 -22.89
N ASP A 24 -14.05 1.67 -23.04
CA ASP A 24 -12.69 2.06 -23.49
C ASP A 24 -11.69 2.16 -22.34
N MET A 25 -12.14 2.06 -21.10
CA MET A 25 -11.27 2.05 -19.93
C MET A 25 -10.64 0.67 -19.71
N PRO A 26 -9.37 0.61 -19.25
CA PRO A 26 -8.68 -0.66 -19.06
C PRO A 26 -9.36 -1.51 -17.97
N HIS A 27 -9.38 -2.83 -18.20
CA HIS A 27 -9.90 -3.84 -17.26
C HIS A 27 -11.41 -3.82 -16.99
N VAL A 28 -12.19 -2.90 -17.58
CA VAL A 28 -13.65 -2.86 -17.44
C VAL A 28 -14.27 -4.16 -17.98
N LYS A 29 -15.12 -4.78 -17.16
CA LYS A 29 -15.89 -5.99 -17.50
C LYS A 29 -17.38 -5.75 -17.51
N THR A 30 -17.85 -4.74 -16.77
CA THR A 30 -19.25 -4.35 -16.75
C THR A 30 -19.37 -2.87 -17.11
N GLU A 31 -20.15 -2.59 -18.14
CA GLU A 31 -20.31 -1.22 -18.62
C GLU A 31 -21.17 -0.38 -17.66
N TRP A 32 -20.66 0.79 -17.34
CA TRP A 32 -21.33 1.88 -16.62
C TRP A 32 -20.70 3.21 -17.06
N ASN A 33 -21.51 4.13 -17.56
CA ASN A 33 -20.99 5.33 -18.22
C ASN A 33 -21.36 6.64 -17.56
N GLN A 34 -22.48 6.71 -16.86
CA GLN A 34 -22.99 7.98 -16.33
C GLN A 34 -23.81 7.82 -15.05
N GLY A 35 -23.80 8.87 -14.24
CA GLY A 35 -24.59 8.97 -13.03
C GLY A 35 -24.02 8.14 -11.90
N ASP A 36 -24.90 7.57 -11.12
CA ASP A 36 -24.56 6.85 -9.93
C ASP A 36 -24.49 5.34 -10.17
N ILE A 37 -23.52 4.68 -9.53
CA ILE A 37 -23.46 3.24 -9.40
C ILE A 37 -23.32 2.88 -7.92
N TRP A 38 -24.10 1.91 -7.48
CA TRP A 38 -23.96 1.29 -6.15
C TRP A 38 -23.54 -0.15 -6.33
N ILE A 39 -22.47 -0.54 -5.66
CA ILE A 39 -21.87 -1.87 -5.76
C ILE A 39 -21.84 -2.48 -4.37
N ARG A 40 -22.21 -3.75 -4.27
CA ARG A 40 -22.16 -4.52 -3.02
C ARG A 40 -21.58 -5.89 -3.31
N ARG A 41 -20.66 -6.33 -2.45
CA ARG A 41 -20.09 -7.68 -2.52
C ARG A 41 -20.00 -8.29 -1.14
N LYS A 42 -20.74 -9.38 -0.95
CA LYS A 42 -20.61 -10.25 0.22
C LYS A 42 -19.44 -11.20 0.00
N PHE A 43 -18.64 -11.43 1.04
CA PHE A 43 -17.48 -12.31 0.94
C PHE A 43 -17.17 -12.99 2.27
N SER A 44 -16.46 -14.12 2.19
CA SER A 44 -15.93 -14.88 3.32
C SER A 44 -14.40 -14.87 3.28
N ILE A 45 -13.79 -15.04 4.44
CA ILE A 45 -12.35 -15.10 4.60
C ILE A 45 -12.00 -16.49 5.08
N GLU A 46 -11.31 -17.25 4.23
CA GLU A 46 -10.89 -18.62 4.55
C GLU A 46 -9.65 -18.65 5.47
N ASP A 47 -8.83 -17.59 5.41
CA ASP A 47 -7.62 -17.50 6.20
C ASP A 47 -7.89 -17.16 7.67
N LYS A 48 -7.70 -18.15 8.54
CA LYS A 48 -7.89 -18.01 10.00
C LYS A 48 -6.88 -17.04 10.65
N ASN A 49 -5.80 -16.70 9.98
CA ASN A 49 -4.77 -15.80 10.47
C ASN A 49 -4.91 -14.37 9.92
N ILE A 50 -6.01 -14.06 9.25
CA ILE A 50 -6.23 -12.75 8.61
C ILE A 50 -6.01 -11.56 9.56
N SER A 51 -6.36 -11.71 10.84
CA SER A 51 -6.18 -10.67 11.86
C SER A 51 -4.71 -10.38 12.21
N LYS A 52 -3.79 -11.26 11.81
CA LYS A 52 -2.35 -11.11 12.01
C LYS A 52 -1.64 -10.54 10.78
N LYS A 53 -2.34 -10.42 9.65
CA LYS A 53 -1.80 -9.94 8.40
C LYS A 53 -2.04 -8.45 8.24
N ARG A 54 -1.19 -7.81 7.46
CA ARG A 54 -1.46 -6.45 6.98
C ARG A 54 -2.46 -6.55 5.84
N LEU A 55 -3.55 -5.81 5.97
CA LEU A 55 -4.56 -5.72 4.93
C LEU A 55 -4.53 -4.34 4.30
N TYR A 56 -4.71 -4.33 3.01
CA TYR A 56 -4.76 -3.12 2.20
C TYR A 56 -6.06 -3.07 1.42
N LEU A 57 -6.68 -1.91 1.42
CA LEU A 57 -7.68 -1.54 0.45
C LEU A 57 -6.97 -1.00 -0.79
N VAL A 58 -7.29 -1.53 -1.96
CA VAL A 58 -6.84 -0.98 -3.25
C VAL A 58 -8.07 -0.53 -4.00
N TYR A 59 -8.09 0.71 -4.46
CA TYR A 59 -9.24 1.26 -5.15
C TYR A 59 -8.84 2.25 -6.26
N SER A 60 -9.67 2.29 -7.29
CA SER A 60 -9.60 3.21 -8.41
C SER A 60 -11.00 3.73 -8.71
N HIS A 61 -11.15 5.02 -8.96
CA HIS A 61 -12.46 5.60 -9.27
C HIS A 61 -12.33 6.89 -10.08
N ASP A 62 -13.41 7.22 -10.79
CA ASP A 62 -13.58 8.50 -11.44
C ASP A 62 -14.83 9.20 -10.92
N ASP A 63 -14.64 10.40 -10.55
CA ASP A 63 -15.31 11.46 -9.82
C ASP A 63 -15.53 11.12 -8.33
N VAL A 64 -16.77 11.25 -7.82
CA VAL A 64 -17.07 11.09 -6.39
C VAL A 64 -17.15 9.63 -6.01
N PHE A 65 -16.51 9.27 -4.90
CA PHE A 65 -16.45 7.89 -4.47
C PHE A 65 -16.60 7.75 -2.95
N GLU A 66 -17.39 6.77 -2.54
CA GLU A 66 -17.53 6.34 -1.15
C GLU A 66 -17.37 4.82 -1.08
N LEU A 67 -16.66 4.34 -0.06
CA LEU A 67 -16.47 2.92 0.17
C LEU A 67 -16.63 2.56 1.64
N TYR A 68 -17.32 1.46 1.88
CA TYR A 68 -17.70 0.95 3.18
C TYR A 68 -17.26 -0.51 3.36
N LEU A 69 -16.80 -0.86 4.55
CA LEU A 69 -16.52 -2.23 4.96
C LEU A 69 -17.36 -2.54 6.20
N ASN A 70 -18.21 -3.58 6.11
CA ASN A 70 -19.12 -3.99 7.18
C ASN A 70 -19.95 -2.82 7.78
N GLY A 71 -20.35 -1.87 6.93
CA GLY A 71 -21.12 -0.69 7.35
C GLY A 71 -20.29 0.50 7.81
N GLN A 72 -18.98 0.33 7.99
CA GLN A 72 -18.06 1.40 8.35
C GLN A 72 -17.48 2.06 7.10
N MET A 73 -17.55 3.39 7.03
CA MET A 73 -16.96 4.17 5.93
C MET A 73 -15.41 4.09 6.01
N LEU A 74 -14.78 3.67 4.91
CA LEU A 74 -13.32 3.64 4.77
C LEU A 74 -12.79 4.80 3.94
N VAL A 75 -13.50 5.15 2.88
CA VAL A 75 -13.10 6.19 1.92
C VAL A 75 -14.29 7.07 1.62
N SER A 76 -14.05 8.37 1.54
CA SER A 76 -14.96 9.36 0.97
C SER A 76 -14.14 10.40 0.24
N THR A 77 -14.38 10.56 -1.07
CA THR A 77 -13.68 11.51 -1.91
C THR A 77 -14.67 12.50 -2.51
N GLY A 78 -14.21 13.71 -2.76
CA GLY A 78 -14.93 14.64 -3.64
C GLY A 78 -14.65 14.34 -5.12
N TYR A 79 -14.89 15.31 -5.99
CA TYR A 79 -14.56 15.25 -7.42
C TYR A 79 -13.07 15.06 -7.64
N LYS A 80 -12.64 13.81 -7.79
CA LYS A 80 -11.25 13.43 -8.03
C LYS A 80 -11.20 12.13 -8.79
N TRP A 81 -10.35 12.05 -9.78
CA TRP A 81 -9.91 10.80 -10.34
C TRP A 81 -8.79 10.20 -9.49
N ARG A 82 -8.84 8.91 -9.22
CA ARG A 82 -7.83 8.14 -8.51
C ARG A 82 -7.56 6.83 -9.22
N ASN A 83 -6.29 6.49 -9.36
CA ASN A 83 -5.87 5.28 -10.03
C ASN A 83 -5.11 4.36 -9.06
N TYR A 84 -5.74 3.26 -8.69
CA TYR A 84 -5.21 2.20 -7.82
C TYR A 84 -4.45 2.71 -6.58
N VAL A 85 -5.14 3.50 -5.79
CA VAL A 85 -4.65 3.93 -4.47
C VAL A 85 -4.57 2.72 -3.56
N VAL A 86 -3.43 2.54 -2.90
CA VAL A 86 -3.21 1.51 -1.88
C VAL A 86 -3.28 2.16 -0.50
N GLN A 87 -4.23 1.74 0.31
CA GLN A 87 -4.45 2.25 1.65
C GLN A 87 -4.41 1.10 2.66
N PRO A 88 -3.51 1.12 3.66
CA PRO A 88 -3.54 0.13 4.72
C PRO A 88 -4.83 0.27 5.54
N LEU A 89 -5.38 -0.86 5.97
CA LEU A 89 -6.49 -0.87 6.92
C LEU A 89 -5.98 -0.65 8.35
N GLU A 90 -6.71 0.17 9.09
CA GLU A 90 -6.47 0.38 10.49
C GLU A 90 -6.87 -0.85 11.33
N ALA A 91 -6.25 -1.03 12.49
CA ALA A 91 -6.50 -2.18 13.36
C ALA A 91 -7.97 -2.40 13.70
N GLU A 92 -8.74 -1.34 13.90
CA GLU A 92 -10.19 -1.43 14.19
C GLU A 92 -10.99 -1.90 12.97
N GLN A 93 -10.57 -1.51 11.77
CA GLN A 93 -11.18 -1.95 10.51
C GLN A 93 -10.91 -3.44 10.29
N VAL A 94 -9.68 -3.90 10.54
CA VAL A 94 -9.32 -5.33 10.47
C VAL A 94 -10.13 -6.15 11.49
N LYS A 95 -10.31 -5.66 12.71
CA LYS A 95 -11.13 -6.32 13.74
C LYS A 95 -12.62 -6.45 13.37
N SER A 96 -13.12 -5.60 12.47
CA SER A 96 -14.50 -5.70 11.98
C SER A 96 -14.74 -6.87 11.05
N LEU A 97 -13.66 -7.48 10.53
CA LEU A 97 -13.74 -8.63 9.64
C LEU A 97 -14.06 -9.91 10.40
N THR A 98 -14.91 -10.70 9.81
CA THR A 98 -15.35 -12.02 10.32
C THR A 98 -15.02 -13.11 9.31
N ALA A 99 -14.98 -14.37 9.74
CA ALA A 99 -14.73 -15.50 8.83
C ALA A 99 -15.76 -15.55 7.70
N GLU A 100 -17.01 -15.25 8.02
CA GLU A 100 -18.11 -15.27 7.08
C GLU A 100 -18.90 -13.96 7.15
N ASN A 101 -19.70 -13.71 6.12
CA ASN A 101 -20.67 -12.62 6.11
C ASN A 101 -20.06 -11.21 6.21
N ASN A 102 -18.93 -10.97 5.53
CA ASN A 102 -18.43 -9.63 5.34
C ASN A 102 -19.12 -8.97 4.14
N LEU A 103 -19.19 -7.65 4.17
CA LEU A 103 -19.73 -6.83 3.11
C LEU A 103 -18.74 -5.71 2.78
N ILE A 104 -18.35 -5.59 1.52
CA ILE A 104 -17.76 -4.37 0.97
C ILE A 104 -18.78 -3.72 0.05
N ALA A 105 -18.99 -2.41 0.20
CA ALA A 105 -19.99 -1.66 -0.54
C ALA A 105 -19.43 -0.33 -1.00
N ALA A 106 -19.69 0.05 -2.24
CA ALA A 106 -19.19 1.28 -2.83
C ALA A 106 -20.29 2.04 -3.56
N HIS A 107 -20.19 3.35 -3.53
CA HIS A 107 -20.95 4.27 -4.38
C HIS A 107 -19.96 5.09 -5.18
N CYS A 108 -20.20 5.23 -6.48
CA CYS A 108 -19.44 6.10 -7.35
C CYS A 108 -20.41 6.94 -8.19
N HIS A 109 -20.10 8.23 -8.35
CA HIS A 109 -20.87 9.13 -9.18
C HIS A 109 -19.97 9.74 -10.24
N ASN A 110 -20.26 9.39 -11.51
CA ASN A 110 -19.58 9.97 -12.67
C ASN A 110 -20.39 11.13 -13.24
N THR A 111 -19.80 12.29 -13.37
CA THR A 111 -20.45 13.49 -13.89
C THR A 111 -20.30 13.65 -15.38
N LYS A 112 -19.12 13.36 -15.92
CA LYS A 112 -18.80 13.44 -17.35
C LYS A 112 -17.43 12.83 -17.63
N GLY A 113 -17.23 12.42 -18.87
CA GLY A 113 -16.00 11.77 -19.30
C GLY A 113 -16.07 10.26 -19.21
N GLY A 114 -14.93 9.61 -19.06
CA GLY A 114 -14.86 8.17 -18.83
C GLY A 114 -15.25 7.84 -17.39
N ALA A 115 -16.09 6.85 -17.20
CA ALA A 115 -16.45 6.33 -15.88
C ALA A 115 -15.55 5.19 -15.48
N TYR A 116 -15.18 5.11 -14.21
CA TYR A 116 -14.40 3.98 -13.70
C TYR A 116 -14.59 3.76 -12.21
N VAL A 117 -14.76 2.52 -11.81
CA VAL A 117 -14.68 2.10 -10.41
C VAL A 117 -14.21 0.65 -10.29
N ASP A 118 -13.18 0.46 -9.48
CA ASP A 118 -12.64 -0.84 -9.11
C ASP A 118 -12.11 -0.79 -7.68
N PHE A 119 -12.26 -1.87 -6.94
CA PHE A 119 -11.73 -1.95 -5.57
C PHE A 119 -11.61 -3.39 -5.09
N GLY A 120 -10.69 -3.60 -4.14
CA GLY A 120 -10.50 -4.91 -3.51
C GLY A 120 -9.72 -4.83 -2.22
N LEU A 121 -9.76 -5.91 -1.45
CA LEU A 121 -8.94 -6.12 -0.26
C LEU A 121 -7.80 -7.08 -0.61
N PHE A 122 -6.63 -6.75 -0.15
CA PHE A 122 -5.41 -7.50 -0.39
C PHE A 122 -4.66 -7.72 0.91
N THR A 123 -3.96 -8.82 1.00
CA THR A 123 -3.03 -9.11 2.10
C THR A 123 -1.60 -9.03 1.61
N ASP A 124 -0.71 -8.67 2.49
CA ASP A 124 0.74 -8.75 2.27
C ASP A 124 1.25 -10.07 2.85
N ASP A 125 1.03 -11.15 2.10
CA ASP A 125 1.42 -12.51 2.51
C ASP A 125 2.89 -12.81 2.24
N GLU A 126 3.50 -12.12 1.29
CA GLU A 126 4.87 -12.44 0.85
C GLU A 126 5.93 -11.97 1.83
N MET A 127 5.69 -10.89 2.57
CA MET A 127 6.67 -10.35 3.52
C MET A 127 6.85 -11.23 4.77
N GLU A 128 5.77 -11.83 5.31
CA GLU A 128 5.88 -12.71 6.48
C GLU A 128 6.59 -14.04 6.19
N SER A 129 6.49 -14.54 4.96
CA SER A 129 7.17 -15.79 4.56
C SER A 129 8.65 -15.61 4.24
N PHE A 130 9.05 -14.39 3.86
CA PHE A 130 10.44 -14.09 3.48
C PHE A 130 11.31 -13.72 4.68
N PHE A 131 10.76 -13.01 5.65
CA PHE A 131 11.47 -12.60 6.87
C PHE A 131 10.86 -13.31 8.08
N GLY A 132 11.39 -14.48 8.42
CA GLY A 132 10.84 -15.36 9.46
C GLY A 132 10.82 -14.76 10.89
N THR A 133 11.50 -13.62 11.13
CA THR A 133 11.56 -12.99 12.45
C THR A 133 11.78 -11.49 12.30
N GLU A 134 11.05 -10.71 13.06
CA GLU A 134 11.27 -9.26 13.12
C GLU A 134 12.53 -8.93 13.92
N ALA A 135 13.27 -7.91 13.48
CA ALA A 135 14.39 -7.35 14.21
C ALA A 135 13.92 -6.46 15.35
N GLU A 136 14.59 -6.52 16.49
CA GLU A 136 14.30 -5.66 17.64
C GLU A 136 14.99 -4.28 17.46
N GLN A 137 14.22 -3.20 17.35
CA GLN A 137 14.79 -1.85 17.33
C GLN A 137 15.22 -1.44 18.73
N ILE A 138 16.53 -1.24 18.93
CA ILE A 138 17.12 -0.88 20.22
C ILE A 138 17.43 0.61 20.34
N LYS A 139 17.58 1.32 19.22
CA LYS A 139 17.91 2.75 19.22
C LYS A 139 17.44 3.45 17.95
N VAL A 140 16.99 4.68 18.12
CA VAL A 140 16.81 5.66 17.05
C VAL A 140 17.37 7.01 17.48
N SER A 141 18.04 7.71 16.56
CA SER A 141 18.53 9.08 16.77
C SER A 141 18.32 9.88 15.50
N VAL A 142 17.57 10.97 15.60
CA VAL A 142 17.24 11.85 14.47
C VAL A 142 18.03 13.15 14.60
N LEU A 143 18.82 13.44 13.60
CA LEU A 143 19.56 14.68 13.40
C LEU A 143 19.03 15.40 12.15
N PRO A 144 19.34 16.70 11.94
CA PRO A 144 18.77 17.46 10.82
C PRO A 144 18.98 16.85 9.43
N THR A 145 20.11 16.17 9.21
CA THR A 145 20.47 15.58 7.91
C THR A 145 20.73 14.08 7.97
N GLN A 146 20.59 13.47 9.15
CA GLN A 146 20.92 12.07 9.35
C GLN A 146 19.96 11.44 10.37
N THR A 147 19.56 10.21 10.09
CA THR A 147 18.84 9.37 11.05
C THR A 147 19.57 8.06 11.23
N TYR A 148 19.77 7.70 12.48
CA TYR A 148 20.45 6.48 12.88
C TYR A 148 19.47 5.52 13.54
N TYR A 149 19.54 4.26 13.14
CA TYR A 149 18.82 3.16 13.76
C TYR A 149 19.79 2.06 14.17
N SER A 150 19.49 1.39 15.27
CA SER A 150 20.18 0.17 15.66
C SER A 150 19.16 -0.93 15.95
N PHE A 151 19.45 -2.14 15.47
CA PHE A 151 18.59 -3.30 15.61
C PHE A 151 19.37 -4.51 16.10
N TYR A 152 18.73 -5.36 16.92
CA TYR A 152 19.17 -6.73 17.14
C TYR A 152 18.46 -7.64 16.12
N CYS A 153 19.28 -8.37 15.34
CA CYS A 153 18.83 -9.32 14.33
C CYS A 153 19.38 -10.71 14.72
N GLY A 154 18.80 -11.32 15.75
CA GLY A 154 19.32 -12.55 16.32
C GLY A 154 20.73 -12.36 16.89
N PRO A 155 21.78 -13.10 16.40
CA PRO A 155 23.14 -13.02 16.92
C PRO A 155 23.96 -11.84 16.39
N VAL A 156 23.36 -10.97 15.58
CA VAL A 156 24.04 -9.79 15.01
C VAL A 156 23.32 -8.49 15.34
N GLN A 157 24.07 -7.41 15.42
CA GLN A 157 23.53 -6.05 15.48
C GLN A 157 23.67 -5.41 14.11
N LEU A 158 22.61 -4.78 13.65
CA LEU A 158 22.55 -3.95 12.45
C LEU A 158 22.44 -2.49 12.85
N ASP A 159 23.38 -1.66 12.43
CA ASP A 159 23.32 -0.21 12.53
C ASP A 159 23.06 0.38 11.14
N LEU A 160 21.98 1.16 11.00
CA LEU A 160 21.60 1.84 9.76
C LEU A 160 21.76 3.35 9.93
N LYS A 161 22.24 4.01 8.88
CA LYS A 161 22.30 5.45 8.81
C LYS A 161 21.71 5.93 7.49
N PHE A 162 20.66 6.72 7.57
CA PHE A 162 20.08 7.46 6.45
C PHE A 162 20.68 8.87 6.46
N THR A 163 21.19 9.31 5.32
CA THR A 163 21.79 10.64 5.17
C THR A 163 21.16 11.35 3.99
N SER A 164 20.57 12.53 4.25
CA SER A 164 20.11 13.47 3.22
C SER A 164 21.09 14.65 3.22
N PRO A 165 22.04 14.71 2.29
CA PRO A 165 23.04 15.76 2.26
C PRO A 165 22.37 17.13 2.10
N LEU A 166 22.73 18.07 2.98
CA LEU A 166 22.27 19.45 2.91
C LEU A 166 23.50 20.35 2.89
N VAL A 167 24.05 20.56 1.69
CA VAL A 167 25.28 21.37 1.49
C VAL A 167 24.86 22.74 1.03
N LEU A 168 24.73 23.69 1.98
CA LEU A 168 24.18 25.02 1.73
C LEU A 168 25.06 25.89 0.78
N ASN A 169 26.32 25.54 0.64
CA ASN A 169 27.27 26.29 -0.20
C ASN A 169 27.38 25.72 -1.62
N ASP A 170 26.64 24.66 -1.93
CA ASP A 170 26.63 24.00 -3.23
C ASP A 170 25.17 23.74 -3.63
N LEU A 171 24.67 24.59 -4.53
CA LEU A 171 23.26 24.53 -4.97
C LEU A 171 22.97 23.32 -5.82
N ASP A 172 23.94 22.77 -6.53
CA ASP A 172 23.77 21.57 -7.35
C ASP A 172 23.60 20.35 -6.45
N LEU A 173 24.42 20.21 -5.42
CA LEU A 173 24.25 19.17 -4.41
C LEU A 173 23.00 19.37 -3.55
N LEU A 174 22.66 20.61 -3.22
CA LEU A 174 21.46 20.93 -2.44
C LEU A 174 20.18 20.54 -3.18
N SER A 175 20.13 20.75 -4.49
CA SER A 175 18.98 20.41 -5.34
C SER A 175 18.95 18.95 -5.79
N SER A 176 20.03 18.21 -5.58
CA SER A 176 20.13 16.80 -5.97
C SER A 176 19.27 15.91 -5.05
N PRO A 177 18.35 15.09 -5.60
CA PRO A 177 17.49 14.21 -4.81
C PRO A 177 18.23 12.93 -4.35
N VAL A 178 19.52 13.01 -4.03
CA VAL A 178 20.35 11.88 -3.63
C VAL A 178 20.34 11.71 -2.12
N ASN A 179 20.00 10.51 -1.67
CA ASN A 179 20.07 10.09 -0.28
C ASN A 179 20.98 8.88 -0.16
N TYR A 180 21.68 8.78 0.95
CA TYR A 180 22.58 7.66 1.22
C TYR A 180 22.02 6.79 2.34
N ILE A 181 22.11 5.48 2.15
CA ILE A 181 21.86 4.49 3.17
C ILE A 181 23.17 3.77 3.42
N SER A 182 23.68 3.89 4.64
CA SER A 182 24.89 3.19 5.08
C SER A 182 24.53 2.21 6.19
N TYR A 183 25.21 1.09 6.24
CA TYR A 183 24.98 0.09 7.27
C TYR A 183 26.27 -0.50 7.79
N GLU A 184 26.23 -0.97 9.03
CA GLU A 184 27.28 -1.74 9.68
C GLU A 184 26.64 -2.93 10.37
N VAL A 185 27.26 -4.11 10.24
CA VAL A 185 26.82 -5.33 10.91
C VAL A 185 27.91 -5.81 11.85
N ARG A 186 27.54 -6.11 13.09
CA ARG A 186 28.46 -6.61 14.12
C ARG A 186 27.95 -7.89 14.74
N SER A 187 28.83 -8.88 14.89
CA SER A 187 28.53 -10.10 15.65
C SER A 187 28.43 -9.78 17.14
N LEU A 188 27.37 -10.29 17.80
CA LEU A 188 27.16 -10.15 19.24
C LEU A 188 27.77 -11.31 20.03
N ASP A 189 27.93 -12.47 19.40
CA ASP A 189 28.44 -13.71 20.03
C ASP A 189 29.90 -14.03 19.67
N LYS A 190 30.60 -13.14 18.97
CA LYS A 190 31.99 -13.26 18.52
C LYS A 190 32.23 -14.42 17.54
N ARG A 191 31.20 -14.94 16.90
CA ARG A 191 31.27 -15.93 15.83
C ARG A 191 31.10 -15.29 14.47
N ALA A 192 31.52 -15.96 13.41
CA ALA A 192 31.22 -15.59 12.05
C ALA A 192 29.77 -15.92 11.71
N HIS A 193 29.09 -15.01 11.06
CA HIS A 193 27.72 -15.16 10.56
C HIS A 193 27.65 -14.75 9.11
N ASP A 194 26.97 -15.51 8.28
CA ASP A 194 26.62 -15.10 6.92
C ASP A 194 25.45 -14.12 7.00
N VAL A 195 25.65 -12.91 6.48
CA VAL A 195 24.65 -11.85 6.52
C VAL A 195 24.41 -11.34 5.13
N GLN A 196 23.14 -11.20 4.78
CA GLN A 196 22.69 -10.53 3.55
C GLN A 196 21.78 -9.36 3.90
N ILE A 197 21.97 -8.24 3.23
CA ILE A 197 21.10 -7.07 3.36
C ILE A 197 20.21 -7.01 2.12
N TYR A 198 18.91 -7.07 2.34
CA TYR A 198 17.91 -6.83 1.31
C TYR A 198 17.31 -5.45 1.50
N PHE A 199 17.37 -4.64 0.45
CA PHE A 199 16.73 -3.33 0.42
C PHE A 199 15.70 -3.27 -0.70
N SER A 200 14.49 -2.85 -0.36
CA SER A 200 13.41 -2.64 -1.32
C SER A 200 12.79 -1.26 -1.12
N ALA A 201 12.53 -0.57 -2.20
CA ALA A 201 11.84 0.71 -2.20
C ALA A 201 10.78 0.73 -3.30
N THR A 202 9.64 1.31 -2.99
CA THR A 202 8.62 1.54 -4.00
C THR A 202 8.95 2.80 -4.82
N PRO A 203 8.74 2.82 -6.14
CA PRO A 203 8.92 4.01 -6.98
C PRO A 203 7.98 5.17 -6.58
N ARG A 204 6.98 4.89 -5.76
CA ARG A 204 6.09 5.91 -5.17
C ARG A 204 6.80 6.94 -4.30
N TRP A 205 8.03 6.69 -3.90
CA TRP A 205 8.87 7.70 -3.22
C TRP A 205 9.24 8.88 -4.12
N ALA A 206 9.15 8.70 -5.44
CA ALA A 206 9.52 9.73 -6.42
C ALA A 206 8.32 10.58 -6.89
N VAL A 207 7.13 10.40 -6.32
CA VAL A 207 5.91 11.08 -6.76
C VAL A 207 5.30 11.95 -5.66
N ASN A 208 4.58 13.00 -6.04
CA ASN A 208 3.87 13.89 -5.11
C ASN A 208 2.55 13.29 -4.61
N SER A 209 1.92 12.43 -5.41
CA SER A 209 0.67 11.75 -5.06
C SER A 209 0.71 10.29 -5.53
N LEU A 210 -0.01 9.42 -4.81
CA LEU A 210 0.04 7.98 -5.03
C LEU A 210 -0.60 7.52 -6.35
N ASP A 211 -1.33 8.40 -7.00
CA ASP A 211 -1.99 8.19 -8.28
C ASP A 211 -1.13 8.58 -9.50
N GLN A 212 0.07 9.12 -9.29
CA GLN A 212 0.99 9.37 -10.39
C GLN A 212 1.58 8.07 -10.93
N GLU A 213 1.62 7.98 -12.24
CA GLU A 213 2.28 6.87 -12.93
C GLU A 213 3.80 6.95 -12.72
N VAL A 214 4.42 5.81 -12.45
CA VAL A 214 5.87 5.68 -12.26
C VAL A 214 6.44 4.55 -13.10
N SER A 215 7.63 4.79 -13.64
CA SER A 215 8.44 3.76 -14.30
C SER A 215 9.74 3.55 -13.51
N VAL A 216 10.29 2.36 -13.61
CA VAL A 216 11.57 2.01 -13.00
C VAL A 216 12.54 1.56 -14.08
N ASP A 217 13.61 2.32 -14.25
CA ASP A 217 14.72 1.97 -15.13
C ASP A 217 15.98 1.77 -14.30
N CYS A 218 16.69 0.68 -14.51
CA CYS A 218 17.98 0.43 -13.86
C CYS A 218 19.10 0.97 -14.74
N LEU A 219 19.73 2.05 -14.30
CA LEU A 219 20.81 2.72 -15.05
C LEU A 219 22.22 2.34 -14.57
N LEU A 220 22.35 1.64 -13.44
CA LEU A 220 23.64 1.31 -12.86
C LEU A 220 23.69 -0.18 -12.45
N TYR A 221 24.68 -0.86 -13.00
CA TYR A 221 25.11 -2.14 -12.49
C TYR A 221 26.39 -1.92 -11.69
N THR A 222 26.37 -2.25 -10.42
CA THR A 222 27.62 -2.46 -9.71
C THR A 222 28.16 -3.80 -10.15
N SER A 223 29.17 -3.78 -10.99
CA SER A 223 30.01 -4.95 -11.13
C SER A 223 30.69 -5.19 -9.80
N ASP A 224 30.52 -6.37 -9.27
CA ASP A 224 31.39 -7.11 -8.38
C ASP A 224 32.34 -6.26 -7.49
N ALA A 225 32.06 -6.27 -6.23
CA ALA A 225 33.15 -6.28 -5.27
C ALA A 225 33.89 -7.60 -5.50
N ALA A 226 34.79 -7.59 -6.42
CA ALA A 226 35.74 -8.65 -6.60
C ALA A 226 36.82 -8.49 -5.54
N ASP A 227 37.10 -9.59 -4.85
CA ASP A 227 38.27 -10.02 -4.08
C ASP A 227 38.53 -9.35 -2.72
#